data_4dd575e86d36031fdc2808ead74a6f91
#
_entry.id   4dd575e86d36031fdc2808ead74a6f91
#
_cell.length_a   1.000
_cell.length_b   1.000
_cell.length_c   1.000
_cell.angle_alpha   90.00
_cell.angle_beta   90.00
_cell.angle_gamma   90.00
#
_symmetry.space_group_name_H-M   'P 1'
#
loop_
_entity.id
_entity.type
_entity.pdbx_description
1 polymer ?
#
loop_
_entity_poly.entity_id
_entity_poly.type
_entity_poly.pdbx_seq_one_letter_code
_entity_poly.pdbx_strand_id
1 'polypeptide(L)'
;MTAKATTSATWEQDVLQAEGPGLVDFWAAWCGPCRMVAPVLDEIQADNPDKITVLKLNVDENPDLAMKYQITSIPAMKVFNKGQVETTIIGAKPKYAIEQDLAAYLA
;
A
#
# COMPACT_ATOMS: atom_id res chain seq x y z
N MET A 1 9.56 -11.77 2.74
CA MET A 1 9.79 -10.66 1.80
C MET A 1 9.08 -9.40 2.27
N THR A 2 9.79 -8.31 2.34
CA THR A 2 9.24 -7.06 2.84
C THR A 2 8.62 -6.23 1.71
N ALA A 3 7.79 -5.25 2.09
CA ALA A 3 7.21 -4.31 1.15
C ALA A 3 8.32 -3.48 0.48
N LYS A 4 8.19 -3.28 -0.82
CA LYS A 4 9.16 -2.49 -1.59
C LYS A 4 8.82 -1.02 -1.49
N ALA A 5 9.83 -0.17 -1.28
CA ALA A 5 9.62 1.28 -1.30
C ALA A 5 9.43 1.77 -2.74
N THR A 6 8.49 2.68 -2.93
CA THR A 6 8.30 3.40 -4.20
C THR A 6 8.36 4.90 -3.93
N THR A 7 8.61 5.68 -4.97
CA THR A 7 8.77 7.15 -4.87
C THR A 7 8.05 7.80 -6.04
N SER A 8 7.96 9.13 -6.00
CA SER A 8 7.42 9.89 -7.14
C SER A 8 8.18 9.59 -8.43
N ALA A 9 9.49 9.37 -8.34
CA ALA A 9 10.34 9.10 -9.51
C ALA A 9 10.07 7.73 -10.13
N THR A 10 9.67 6.74 -9.33
CA THR A 10 9.44 5.37 -9.80
C THR A 10 7.96 4.99 -9.83
N TRP A 11 7.08 5.91 -9.47
CA TRP A 11 5.65 5.66 -9.30
C TRP A 11 5.00 5.07 -10.55
N GLU A 12 5.26 5.66 -11.70
CA GLU A 12 4.64 5.20 -12.92
C GLU A 12 5.01 3.76 -13.22
N GLN A 13 6.30 3.44 -13.12
CA GLN A 13 6.78 2.09 -13.39
C GLN A 13 6.33 1.09 -12.33
N ASP A 14 6.46 1.46 -11.05
CA ASP A 14 6.18 0.54 -9.94
C ASP A 14 4.69 0.29 -9.74
N VAL A 15 3.86 1.29 -10.01
CA VAL A 15 2.44 1.26 -9.66
C VAL A 15 1.54 1.35 -10.87
N LEU A 16 1.68 2.40 -11.68
CA LEU A 16 0.73 2.65 -12.76
C LEU A 16 0.85 1.67 -13.92
N GLN A 17 2.07 1.21 -14.20
CA GLN A 17 2.34 0.28 -15.29
C GLN A 17 2.50 -1.16 -14.81
N ALA A 18 2.32 -1.43 -13.54
CA ALA A 18 2.41 -2.79 -13.00
C ALA A 18 1.32 -3.68 -13.60
N GLU A 19 1.67 -4.93 -13.87
CA GLU A 19 0.75 -5.86 -14.54
C GLU A 19 -0.32 -6.41 -13.60
N GLY A 20 -0.03 -6.52 -12.32
CA GLY A 20 -0.96 -7.05 -11.33
C GLY A 20 -1.36 -6.01 -10.30
N PRO A 21 -2.23 -6.39 -9.33
CA PRO A 21 -2.63 -5.46 -8.30
C PRO A 21 -1.47 -5.12 -7.36
N GLY A 22 -1.38 -3.85 -7.00
CA GLY A 22 -0.42 -3.35 -6.03
C GLY A 22 -1.12 -2.69 -4.86
N LEU A 23 -0.73 -3.05 -3.64
CA LEU A 23 -1.22 -2.40 -2.44
C LEU A 23 -0.17 -1.39 -2.01
N VAL A 24 -0.51 -0.10 -2.09
CA VAL A 24 0.41 0.96 -1.69
C VAL A 24 0.04 1.45 -0.30
N ASP A 25 0.98 1.34 0.62
CA ASP A 25 0.88 1.82 2.00
C ASP A 25 1.47 3.23 2.07
N PHE A 26 0.61 4.22 2.27
CA PHE A 26 1.02 5.61 2.48
C PHE A 26 1.31 5.79 3.97
N TRP A 27 2.56 6.09 4.30
CA TRP A 27 3.04 6.11 5.69
C TRP A 27 4.00 7.27 5.95
N ALA A 28 4.31 7.49 7.24
CA ALA A 28 5.33 8.45 7.64
C ALA A 28 6.10 7.90 8.85
N ALA A 29 7.35 8.34 8.99
CA ALA A 29 8.22 7.83 10.07
C ALA A 29 7.70 8.19 11.47
N TRP A 30 7.01 9.33 11.59
CA TRP A 30 6.45 9.79 12.87
C TRP A 30 5.13 9.11 13.24
N CYS A 31 4.58 8.33 12.36
CA CYS A 31 3.24 7.76 12.52
C CYS A 31 3.30 6.42 13.27
N GLY A 32 2.85 6.40 14.52
CA GLY A 32 2.82 5.19 15.34
C GLY A 32 1.97 4.06 14.73
N PRO A 33 0.71 4.33 14.35
CA PRO A 33 -0.12 3.31 13.71
C PRO A 33 0.47 2.76 12.42
N CYS A 34 1.21 3.58 11.66
CA CYS A 34 1.90 3.10 10.46
C CYS A 34 2.93 2.02 10.79
N ARG A 35 3.65 2.20 11.92
CA ARG A 35 4.64 1.22 12.35
C ARG A 35 3.99 -0.07 12.86
N MET A 36 2.75 0.00 13.32
CA MET A 36 2.01 -1.19 13.74
C MET A 36 1.54 -2.03 12.57
N VAL A 37 1.17 -1.39 11.46
CA VAL A 37 0.65 -2.10 10.30
C VAL A 37 1.76 -2.63 9.38
N ALA A 38 2.94 -2.04 9.43
CA ALA A 38 4.04 -2.42 8.54
C ALA A 38 4.38 -3.92 8.60
N PRO A 39 4.56 -4.55 9.79
CA PRO A 39 4.85 -5.99 9.82
C PRO A 39 3.66 -6.84 9.33
N VAL A 40 2.44 -6.36 9.51
CA VAL A 40 1.25 -7.06 9.00
C VAL A 40 1.27 -7.10 7.48
N LEU A 41 1.62 -5.98 6.85
CA LEU A 41 1.70 -5.92 5.39
C LEU A 41 2.85 -6.78 4.85
N ASP A 42 3.96 -6.83 5.57
CA ASP A 42 5.07 -7.72 5.21
C ASP A 42 4.63 -9.19 5.24
N GLU A 43 3.84 -9.60 6.25
CA GLU A 43 3.30 -10.95 6.32
C GLU A 43 2.36 -11.24 5.16
N ILE A 44 1.48 -10.31 4.84
CA ILE A 44 0.54 -10.48 3.72
C ILE A 44 1.32 -10.65 2.42
N GLN A 45 2.38 -9.86 2.22
CA GLN A 45 3.23 -10.01 1.03
C GLN A 45 3.90 -11.37 0.99
N ALA A 46 4.44 -11.82 2.12
CA ALA A 46 5.11 -13.12 2.19
C ALA A 46 4.15 -14.28 1.93
N ASP A 47 2.90 -14.16 2.41
CA ASP A 47 1.88 -15.19 2.23
C ASP A 47 1.33 -15.22 0.80
N ASN A 48 1.41 -14.12 0.06
CA ASN A 48 0.76 -13.97 -1.25
C ASN A 48 1.69 -13.34 -2.30
N PRO A 49 2.90 -13.91 -2.52
CA PRO A 49 3.91 -13.25 -3.36
C PRO A 49 3.50 -13.14 -4.84
N ASP A 50 2.62 -14.04 -5.31
CA ASP A 50 2.21 -14.09 -6.71
C ASP A 50 0.86 -13.42 -6.95
N LYS A 51 0.17 -12.99 -5.90
CA LYS A 51 -1.21 -12.47 -6.02
C LYS A 51 -1.29 -10.96 -5.88
N ILE A 52 -0.41 -10.37 -5.10
CA ILE A 52 -0.40 -8.93 -4.86
C ILE A 52 1.03 -8.47 -4.59
N THR A 53 1.35 -7.26 -5.00
CA THR A 53 2.63 -6.63 -4.68
C THR A 53 2.38 -5.54 -3.66
N VAL A 54 3.02 -5.62 -2.50
CA VAL A 54 2.89 -4.60 -1.47
C VAL A 54 4.02 -3.59 -1.63
N LEU A 55 3.65 -2.33 -1.72
CA LEU A 55 4.58 -1.22 -1.89
C LEU A 55 4.35 -0.23 -0.75
N LYS A 56 5.36 0.56 -0.40
CA LYS A 56 5.22 1.61 0.60
C LYS A 56 5.72 2.93 0.06
N LEU A 57 4.98 3.99 0.37
CA LEU A 57 5.28 5.34 -0.04
C LEU A 57 5.33 6.27 1.17
N ASN A 58 6.48 6.88 1.41
CA ASN A 58 6.64 7.85 2.49
C ASN A 58 6.01 9.19 2.05
N VAL A 59 4.97 9.63 2.75
CA VAL A 59 4.24 10.84 2.36
C VAL A 59 5.03 12.11 2.57
N ASP A 60 5.96 12.12 3.53
CA ASP A 60 6.79 13.31 3.78
C ASP A 60 7.83 13.51 2.69
N GLU A 61 8.33 12.41 2.13
CA GLU A 61 9.32 12.44 1.05
C GLU A 61 8.68 12.60 -0.33
N ASN A 62 7.39 12.31 -0.45
CA ASN A 62 6.66 12.34 -1.72
C ASN A 62 5.31 13.05 -1.53
N PRO A 63 5.33 14.32 -1.13
CA PRO A 63 4.08 15.05 -0.83
C PRO A 63 3.19 15.27 -2.04
N ASP A 64 3.76 15.27 -3.24
CA ASP A 64 3.02 15.39 -4.48
C ASP A 64 2.03 14.25 -4.67
N LEU A 65 2.46 13.01 -4.38
CA LEU A 65 1.60 11.83 -4.50
C LEU A 65 0.55 11.79 -3.38
N ALA A 66 0.94 12.15 -2.16
CA ALA A 66 -0.01 12.23 -1.06
C ALA A 66 -1.14 13.22 -1.40
N MET A 67 -0.81 14.34 -1.99
CA MET A 67 -1.78 15.35 -2.40
C MET A 67 -2.64 14.85 -3.56
N LYS A 68 -2.02 14.24 -4.56
CA LYS A 68 -2.72 13.72 -5.74
C LYS A 68 -3.80 12.71 -5.35
N TYR A 69 -3.49 11.83 -4.42
CA TYR A 69 -4.42 10.78 -4.00
C TYR A 69 -5.20 11.16 -2.74
N GLN A 70 -5.14 12.43 -2.34
CA GLN A 70 -5.93 12.98 -1.23
C GLN A 70 -5.75 12.22 0.08
N ILE A 71 -4.50 11.92 0.41
CA ILE A 71 -4.16 11.22 1.64
C ILE A 71 -4.26 12.20 2.81
N THR A 72 -5.31 12.05 3.62
CA THR A 72 -5.56 12.92 4.77
C THR A 72 -5.39 12.21 6.10
N SER A 73 -5.38 10.88 6.09
CA SER A 73 -5.18 10.05 7.27
C SER A 73 -4.20 8.95 6.93
N ILE A 74 -3.25 8.67 7.81
CA ILE A 74 -2.28 7.58 7.62
C ILE A 74 -2.30 6.66 8.84
N PRO A 75 -2.06 5.34 8.66
CA PRO A 75 -1.76 4.71 7.37
C PRO A 75 -3.00 4.67 6.48
N ALA A 76 -2.78 4.84 5.20
CA ALA A 76 -3.81 4.65 4.18
C ALA A 76 -3.24 3.69 3.15
N MET A 77 -4.01 2.66 2.81
CA MET A 77 -3.59 1.65 1.86
C MET A 77 -4.55 1.65 0.69
N LYS A 78 -4.01 1.75 -0.52
CA LYS A 78 -4.82 1.78 -1.73
C LYS A 78 -4.38 0.68 -2.66
N VAL A 79 -5.35 -0.09 -3.17
CA VAL A 79 -5.05 -1.08 -4.22
C VAL A 79 -5.15 -0.39 -5.56
N PHE A 80 -4.05 -0.44 -6.29
CA PHE A 80 -3.98 0.02 -7.67
C PHE A 80 -3.98 -1.19 -8.58
N ASN A 81 -4.84 -1.17 -9.58
CA ASN A 81 -4.88 -2.22 -10.57
C ASN A 81 -5.07 -1.57 -11.94
N LYS A 82 -4.15 -1.86 -12.86
CA LYS A 82 -4.15 -1.27 -14.20
C LYS A 82 -4.17 0.26 -14.14
N GLY A 83 -3.42 0.82 -13.21
CA GLY A 83 -3.25 2.25 -13.05
C GLY A 83 -4.38 2.97 -12.31
N GLN A 84 -5.36 2.23 -11.78
CA GLN A 84 -6.51 2.85 -11.11
C GLN A 84 -6.67 2.34 -9.69
N VAL A 85 -7.14 3.23 -8.80
CA VAL A 85 -7.46 2.86 -7.42
C VAL A 85 -8.78 2.09 -7.41
N GLU A 86 -8.74 0.88 -6.87
CA GLU A 86 -9.93 0.04 -6.76
C GLU A 86 -10.43 -0.11 -5.33
N THR A 87 -9.54 -0.04 -4.35
CA THR A 87 -9.89 -0.27 -2.95
C THR A 87 -9.07 0.67 -2.07
N THR A 88 -9.69 1.20 -1.02
CA THR A 88 -9.00 2.04 -0.05
C THR A 88 -9.25 1.51 1.35
N ILE A 89 -8.19 1.36 2.12
CA ILE A 89 -8.22 0.89 3.51
C ILE A 89 -7.58 1.98 4.37
N ILE A 90 -8.28 2.45 5.39
CA ILE A 90 -7.77 3.51 6.27
C ILE A 90 -7.52 2.94 7.66
N GLY A 91 -6.36 3.27 8.21
CA GLY A 91 -6.01 2.94 9.59
C GLY A 91 -5.30 1.61 9.75
N ALA A 92 -4.77 1.40 10.95
CA ALA A 92 -4.02 0.20 11.30
C ALA A 92 -4.98 -0.91 11.73
N LYS A 93 -5.57 -1.57 10.75
CA LYS A 93 -6.49 -2.68 10.99
C LYS A 93 -5.70 -3.96 11.27
N PRO A 94 -6.28 -4.92 12.02
CA PRO A 94 -5.63 -6.22 12.20
C PRO A 94 -5.53 -6.98 10.88
N LYS A 95 -4.60 -7.94 10.84
CA LYS A 95 -4.28 -8.69 9.62
C LYS A 95 -5.52 -9.30 8.97
N TYR A 96 -6.38 -9.97 9.76
CA TYR A 96 -7.55 -10.64 9.20
C TYR A 96 -8.51 -9.64 8.53
N ALA A 97 -8.62 -8.43 9.08
CA ALA A 97 -9.50 -7.42 8.51
C ALA A 97 -8.96 -6.88 7.19
N ILE A 98 -7.64 -6.66 7.12
CA ILE A 98 -6.99 -6.25 5.88
C ILE A 98 -7.13 -7.35 4.83
N GLU A 99 -6.94 -8.61 5.22
CA GLU A 99 -7.10 -9.74 4.30
C GLU A 99 -8.53 -9.83 3.77
N GLN A 100 -9.53 -9.54 4.60
CA GLN A 100 -10.92 -9.49 4.14
C GLN A 100 -11.12 -8.37 3.11
N ASP A 101 -10.55 -7.20 3.36
CA ASP A 101 -10.66 -6.09 2.42
C ASP A 101 -9.95 -6.41 1.09
N LEU A 102 -8.95 -7.27 1.11
CA LEU A 102 -8.18 -7.66 -0.06
C LEU A 102 -8.63 -8.99 -0.67
N ALA A 103 -9.73 -9.58 -0.19
CA ALA A 103 -10.14 -10.93 -0.55
C ALA A 103 -10.21 -11.16 -2.06
N ALA A 104 -10.69 -10.18 -2.82
CA ALA A 104 -10.80 -10.29 -4.27
C ALA A 104 -9.45 -10.49 -4.96
N TYR A 105 -8.37 -10.02 -4.34
CA TYR A 105 -7.02 -10.10 -4.91
C TYR A 105 -6.23 -11.30 -4.40
N LEU A 106 -6.64 -11.85 -3.25
CA LEU A 106 -5.92 -12.94 -2.61
C LEU A 106 -6.52 -14.32 -2.93
N ALA A 107 -7.63 -14.34 -3.62
CA ALA A 107 -8.33 -15.59 -3.97
C ALA A 107 -7.53 -16.45 -4.96
#